data_b0db0477e072cd07bf78759b03cb0887
#
_entry.id   b0db0477e072cd07bf78759b03cb0887
#
_cell.length_a   1.000
_cell.length_b   1.000
_cell.length_c   1.000
_cell.angle_alpha   90.00
_cell.angle_beta   90.00
_cell.angle_gamma   90.00
#
_symmetry.space_group_name_H-M   'P 1'
#
loop_
_entity.id
_entity.type
_entity.pdbx_description
1 polymer ?
#
loop_
_entity_poly.entity_id
_entity_poly.type
_entity_poly.pdbx_seq_one_letter_code
_entity_poly.pdbx_strand_id
1 'polypeptide(L)'
;MKTIEFDYNLPEELIASYPSKDRTKSRLLIDANPEEHRIFSEIDKFINKDDLLILNNTSVLPARLFGKKETGGEVEVFLERIIGETTALVQIRSSRSPKPGTFIIIENNERRHKLLCKDRKEGFFIVDFQEDPKKIFNSLGNTPLPPYIKRKIEIEDRHRYQTVYENKDYQESVAAPTAGLHFDNLLL
;
A
#
# COMPACT_ATOMS: atom_id res chain seq x y z
N MET A 1 3.19 -20.32 19.07
CA MET A 1 2.49 -20.35 17.79
C MET A 1 3.54 -20.29 16.69
N LYS A 2 3.59 -21.27 15.78
CA LYS A 2 4.56 -21.33 14.69
C LYS A 2 3.87 -20.93 13.38
N THR A 3 4.57 -20.26 12.46
CA THR A 3 4.01 -19.81 11.19
C THR A 3 3.39 -20.97 10.37
N ILE A 4 3.97 -22.16 10.45
CA ILE A 4 3.47 -23.37 9.77
C ILE A 4 2.06 -23.80 10.21
N GLU A 5 1.62 -23.40 11.40
CA GLU A 5 0.26 -23.70 11.91
C GLU A 5 -0.83 -22.92 11.16
N PHE A 6 -0.43 -21.90 10.39
CA PHE A 6 -1.31 -21.08 9.55
C PHE A 6 -1.15 -21.38 8.06
N ASP A 7 -0.32 -22.37 7.71
CA ASP A 7 -0.11 -22.76 6.31
C ASP A 7 -1.28 -23.60 5.81
N TYR A 8 -1.85 -23.21 4.67
CA TYR A 8 -2.92 -23.93 4.01
C TYR A 8 -2.88 -23.68 2.49
N ASN A 9 -3.50 -24.57 1.72
CA ASN A 9 -3.61 -24.40 0.28
C ASN A 9 -4.68 -23.36 -0.05
N LEU A 10 -4.27 -22.16 -0.50
CA LEU A 10 -5.15 -21.10 -1.00
C LEU A 10 -5.12 -21.08 -2.53
N PRO A 11 -6.19 -21.55 -3.22
CA PRO A 11 -6.28 -21.46 -4.67
C PRO A 11 -6.27 -19.99 -5.14
N GLU A 12 -5.51 -19.69 -6.20
CA GLU A 12 -5.35 -18.31 -6.71
C GLU A 12 -6.70 -17.69 -7.16
N GLU A 13 -7.63 -18.49 -7.67
CA GLU A 13 -8.97 -18.07 -8.08
C GLU A 13 -9.86 -17.56 -6.92
N LEU A 14 -9.49 -17.87 -5.68
CA LEU A 14 -10.18 -17.35 -4.50
C LEU A 14 -9.67 -15.98 -4.06
N ILE A 15 -8.58 -15.49 -4.67
CA ILE A 15 -8.05 -14.15 -4.41
C ILE A 15 -8.70 -13.17 -5.38
N ALA A 16 -9.55 -12.28 -4.88
CA ALA A 16 -10.20 -11.26 -5.69
C ALA A 16 -9.17 -10.27 -6.24
N SER A 17 -9.16 -10.06 -7.55
CA SER A 17 -8.30 -9.07 -8.20
C SER A 17 -8.84 -7.64 -8.10
N TYR A 18 -10.15 -7.49 -7.89
CA TYR A 18 -10.85 -6.22 -7.73
C TYR A 18 -11.71 -6.22 -6.48
N PRO A 19 -11.86 -5.07 -5.81
CA PRO A 19 -12.77 -4.96 -4.69
C PRO A 19 -14.23 -5.03 -5.18
N SER A 20 -15.16 -5.37 -4.27
CA SER A 20 -16.59 -5.23 -4.52
C SER A 20 -16.92 -3.80 -4.99
N LYS A 21 -17.87 -3.62 -5.92
CA LYS A 21 -18.30 -2.30 -6.41
C LYS A 21 -18.67 -1.38 -5.25
N ASP A 22 -19.51 -1.87 -4.36
CA ASP A 22 -19.89 -1.17 -3.14
C ASP A 22 -19.03 -1.70 -1.98
N ARG A 23 -18.44 -0.80 -1.18
CA ARG A 23 -17.53 -1.18 -0.08
C ARG A 23 -18.20 -2.12 0.92
N THR A 24 -19.44 -1.83 1.27
CA THR A 24 -20.20 -2.54 2.30
C THR A 24 -20.79 -3.88 1.84
N LYS A 25 -20.68 -4.22 0.56
CA LYS A 25 -21.21 -5.50 0.01
C LYS A 25 -20.22 -6.66 0.04
N SER A 26 -19.07 -6.50 0.65
CA SER A 26 -18.13 -7.61 0.88
C SER A 26 -18.74 -8.61 1.85
N ARG A 27 -18.34 -9.87 1.72
CA ARG A 27 -18.74 -10.91 2.67
C ARG A 27 -18.09 -10.67 4.03
N LEU A 28 -18.83 -10.94 5.08
CA LEU A 28 -18.40 -10.89 6.46
C LEU A 28 -18.56 -12.28 7.08
N LEU A 29 -17.49 -12.84 7.60
CA LEU A 29 -17.52 -14.06 8.40
C LEU A 29 -17.57 -13.66 9.88
N ILE A 30 -18.58 -14.17 10.57
CA ILE A 30 -18.69 -14.08 12.02
C ILE A 30 -18.13 -15.38 12.60
N ASP A 31 -17.06 -15.27 13.35
CA ASP A 31 -16.41 -16.39 14.04
C ASP A 31 -17.25 -16.75 15.30
N ALA A 32 -18.31 -17.48 15.07
CA ALA A 32 -19.23 -17.98 16.07
C ALA A 32 -19.33 -19.51 15.96
N ASN A 33 -20.06 -20.15 16.86
CA ASN A 33 -20.33 -21.58 16.78
C ASN A 33 -21.86 -21.83 16.72
N PRO A 34 -22.43 -22.18 15.53
CA PRO A 34 -21.77 -22.39 14.23
C PRO A 34 -21.30 -21.07 13.56
N GLU A 35 -20.36 -21.16 12.63
CA GLU A 35 -19.93 -20.01 11.80
C GLU A 35 -21.10 -19.40 11.05
N GLU A 36 -21.11 -18.08 10.94
CA GLU A 36 -22.18 -17.35 10.29
C GLU A 36 -21.64 -16.44 9.18
N HIS A 37 -22.22 -16.56 8.00
CA HIS A 37 -21.87 -15.73 6.84
C HIS A 37 -22.87 -14.57 6.67
N ARG A 38 -22.34 -13.35 6.59
CA ARG A 38 -23.10 -12.10 6.44
C ARG A 38 -22.51 -11.23 5.33
N ILE A 39 -23.13 -10.08 5.12
CA ILE A 39 -22.60 -8.98 4.31
C ILE A 39 -22.10 -7.89 5.26
N PHE A 40 -21.00 -7.23 4.90
CA PHE A 40 -20.36 -6.25 5.78
C PHE A 40 -21.28 -5.11 6.21
N SER A 41 -22.27 -4.74 5.38
CA SER A 41 -23.29 -3.76 5.74
C SER A 41 -24.11 -4.11 6.98
N GLU A 42 -24.04 -5.33 7.46
CA GLU A 42 -24.75 -5.79 8.66
C GLU A 42 -23.90 -5.76 9.94
N ILE A 43 -22.68 -5.17 9.86
CA ILE A 43 -21.75 -5.16 11.00
C ILE A 43 -22.31 -4.38 12.20
N ASP A 44 -23.18 -3.42 11.96
CA ASP A 44 -23.89 -2.65 12.97
C ASP A 44 -24.71 -3.53 13.92
N LYS A 45 -25.21 -4.68 13.45
CA LYS A 45 -25.96 -5.66 14.27
C LYS A 45 -25.09 -6.35 15.33
N PHE A 46 -23.76 -6.28 15.17
CA PHE A 46 -22.79 -6.92 16.08
C PHE A 46 -22.07 -5.91 16.97
N ILE A 47 -22.38 -4.62 16.85
CA ILE A 47 -21.82 -3.53 17.66
C ILE A 47 -22.91 -3.01 18.59
N ASN A 48 -22.63 -3.00 19.89
CA ASN A 48 -23.55 -2.53 20.91
C ASN A 48 -23.24 -1.08 21.30
N LYS A 49 -24.19 -0.43 21.96
CA LYS A 49 -24.07 0.97 22.40
C LYS A 49 -22.84 1.26 23.27
N ASP A 50 -22.40 0.27 24.03
CA ASP A 50 -21.28 0.42 24.98
C ASP A 50 -19.95 -0.05 24.40
N ASP A 51 -19.92 -0.47 23.12
CA ASP A 51 -18.70 -0.86 22.44
C ASP A 51 -17.92 0.37 21.97
N LEU A 52 -16.59 0.28 21.99
CA LEU A 52 -15.69 1.29 21.47
C LEU A 52 -15.09 0.82 20.13
N LEU A 53 -15.48 1.45 19.04
CA LEU A 53 -14.90 1.21 17.72
C LEU A 53 -13.66 2.08 17.52
N ILE A 54 -12.49 1.44 17.44
CA ILE A 54 -11.21 2.12 17.17
C ILE A 54 -10.87 1.98 15.70
N LEU A 55 -10.65 3.10 15.02
CA LEU A 55 -10.35 3.18 13.60
C LEU A 55 -8.94 3.74 13.37
N ASN A 56 -8.23 3.16 12.40
CA ASN A 56 -6.96 3.71 11.91
C ASN A 56 -7.26 4.69 10.77
N ASN A 57 -7.09 5.98 11.01
CA ASN A 57 -7.39 7.06 10.07
C ASN A 57 -6.17 7.52 9.24
N THR A 58 -5.10 6.75 9.21
CA THR A 58 -3.93 7.09 8.37
C THR A 58 -4.32 7.16 6.90
N SER A 59 -3.73 8.12 6.17
CA SER A 59 -3.81 8.19 4.71
C SER A 59 -2.65 7.43 4.08
N VAL A 60 -2.94 6.63 3.05
CA VAL A 60 -1.92 5.83 2.36
C VAL A 60 -1.18 6.68 1.35
N LEU A 61 0.14 6.72 1.48
CA LEU A 61 1.02 7.35 0.50
C LEU A 61 1.08 6.49 -0.78
N PRO A 62 1.11 7.06 -1.99
CA PRO A 62 1.33 6.31 -3.22
C PRO A 62 2.81 5.84 -3.31
N ALA A 63 3.16 4.90 -2.47
CA ALA A 63 4.51 4.52 -2.06
C ALA A 63 5.33 3.75 -3.10
N ARG A 64 4.86 3.63 -4.35
CA ARG A 64 5.50 2.84 -5.41
C ARG A 64 5.86 3.71 -6.61
N LEU A 65 7.14 3.78 -6.93
CA LEU A 65 7.66 4.47 -8.12
C LEU A 65 8.20 3.44 -9.12
N PHE A 66 7.96 3.70 -10.40
CA PHE A 66 8.56 2.96 -11.49
C PHE A 66 9.56 3.86 -12.22
N GLY A 67 10.71 3.31 -12.59
CA GLY A 67 11.74 4.07 -13.27
C GLY A 67 12.79 3.20 -13.93
N LYS A 68 13.92 3.81 -14.26
CA LYS A 68 15.04 3.13 -14.94
C LYS A 68 16.36 3.48 -14.28
N LYS A 69 17.28 2.55 -14.28
CA LYS A 69 18.68 2.86 -14.00
C LYS A 69 19.29 3.65 -15.17
N GLU A 70 20.37 4.37 -14.96
CA GLU A 70 21.11 5.04 -16.05
C GLU A 70 21.52 4.07 -17.15
N THR A 71 21.69 2.79 -16.83
CA THR A 71 21.97 1.73 -17.79
C THR A 71 20.74 1.23 -18.57
N GLY A 72 19.56 1.84 -18.37
CA GLY A 72 18.31 1.52 -19.06
C GLY A 72 17.48 0.40 -18.41
N GLY A 73 18.02 -0.33 -17.42
CA GLY A 73 17.28 -1.41 -16.75
C GLY A 73 16.13 -0.87 -15.89
N GLU A 74 14.96 -1.49 -16.00
CA GLU A 74 13.78 -1.12 -15.21
C GLU A 74 13.99 -1.35 -13.71
N VAL A 75 13.41 -0.46 -12.91
CA VAL A 75 13.39 -0.56 -11.46
C VAL A 75 12.01 -0.19 -10.90
N GLU A 76 11.64 -0.87 -9.83
CA GLU A 76 10.55 -0.50 -8.95
C GLU A 76 11.17 -0.07 -7.62
N VAL A 77 10.79 1.12 -7.13
CA VAL A 77 11.20 1.66 -5.84
C VAL A 77 9.96 1.70 -4.95
N PHE A 78 10.03 1.01 -3.83
CA PHE A 78 8.95 0.96 -2.85
C PHE A 78 9.41 1.63 -1.55
N LEU A 79 8.67 2.64 -1.11
CA LEU A 79 8.96 3.35 0.13
C LEU A 79 8.76 2.45 1.34
N GLU A 80 9.75 2.40 2.21
CA GLU A 80 9.63 1.81 3.55
C GLU A 80 9.34 2.90 4.57
N ARG A 81 10.21 3.94 4.62
CA ARG A 81 10.02 5.13 5.45
C ARG A 81 10.94 6.27 5.03
N ILE A 82 10.52 7.48 5.28
CA ILE A 82 11.35 8.69 5.13
C ILE A 82 12.25 8.79 6.37
N ILE A 83 13.55 9.01 6.18
CA ILE A 83 14.56 9.05 7.24
C ILE A 83 15.31 10.38 7.33
N GLY A 84 15.01 11.33 6.45
CA GLY A 84 15.60 12.66 6.41
C GLY A 84 14.87 13.56 5.42
N GLU A 85 15.26 14.81 5.32
CA GLU A 85 14.60 15.83 4.47
C GLU A 85 14.53 15.40 2.99
N THR A 86 15.60 14.78 2.49
CA THR A 86 15.70 14.29 1.10
C THR A 86 15.90 12.81 1.01
N THR A 87 15.98 12.09 2.13
CA THR A 87 16.46 10.71 2.17
C THR A 87 15.37 9.75 2.67
N ALA A 88 15.21 8.64 1.98
CA ALA A 88 14.29 7.58 2.38
C ALA A 88 14.96 6.22 2.36
N LEU A 89 14.43 5.33 3.20
CA LEU A 89 14.67 3.90 3.18
C LEU A 89 13.65 3.27 2.23
N VAL A 90 14.14 2.51 1.25
CA VAL A 90 13.28 1.94 0.21
C VAL A 90 13.67 0.49 -0.09
N GLN A 91 12.72 -0.27 -0.57
CA GLN A 91 12.97 -1.54 -1.24
C GLN A 91 13.13 -1.26 -2.74
N ILE A 92 14.08 -1.93 -3.40
CA ILE A 92 14.28 -1.80 -4.86
C ILE A 92 14.20 -3.17 -5.50
N ARG A 93 13.27 -3.31 -6.43
CA ARG A 93 13.14 -4.49 -7.29
C ARG A 93 13.68 -4.16 -8.68
N SER A 94 14.62 -4.95 -9.15
CA SER A 94 15.22 -4.84 -10.49
C SER A 94 15.94 -6.14 -10.84
N SER A 95 16.24 -6.36 -12.11
CA SER A 95 17.00 -7.54 -12.58
C SER A 95 18.39 -7.65 -11.93
N ARG A 96 19.03 -6.51 -11.69
CA ARG A 96 20.31 -6.41 -10.96
C ARG A 96 20.20 -5.23 -10.00
N SER A 97 20.45 -5.44 -8.71
CA SER A 97 20.40 -4.39 -7.68
C SER A 97 21.30 -3.21 -8.04
N PRO A 98 20.84 -1.96 -7.87
CA PRO A 98 21.69 -0.79 -8.03
C PRO A 98 22.83 -0.82 -7.02
N LYS A 99 24.00 -0.30 -7.41
CA LYS A 99 25.14 -0.15 -6.50
C LYS A 99 25.08 1.26 -5.87
N PRO A 100 25.66 1.44 -4.66
CA PRO A 100 25.90 2.78 -4.13
C PRO A 100 26.62 3.67 -5.15
N GLY A 101 26.22 4.94 -5.24
CA GLY A 101 26.72 5.90 -6.22
C GLY A 101 26.00 5.90 -7.58
N THR A 102 25.06 4.96 -7.83
CA THR A 102 24.30 4.94 -9.08
C THR A 102 23.00 5.73 -8.97
N PHE A 103 22.53 6.27 -10.10
CA PHE A 103 21.27 6.99 -10.17
C PHE A 103 20.12 6.12 -10.70
N ILE A 104 18.95 6.37 -10.18
CA ILE A 104 17.67 5.87 -10.66
C ILE A 104 16.91 7.07 -11.22
N ILE A 105 16.35 6.92 -12.39
CA ILE A 105 15.58 7.97 -13.08
C ILE A 105 14.10 7.62 -12.95
N ILE A 106 13.34 8.50 -12.31
CA ILE A 106 11.89 8.43 -12.24
C ILE A 106 11.33 9.57 -13.08
N GLU A 107 10.50 9.26 -14.05
CA GLU A 107 9.99 10.27 -14.97
C GLU A 107 8.54 9.98 -15.40
N ASN A 108 7.83 11.04 -15.68
CA ASN A 108 6.59 11.05 -16.45
C ASN A 108 6.72 12.11 -17.56
N ASN A 109 5.62 12.39 -18.27
CA ASN A 109 5.63 13.32 -19.40
C ASN A 109 6.06 14.76 -19.03
N GLU A 110 5.98 15.14 -17.75
CA GLU A 110 6.19 16.51 -17.29
C GLU A 110 7.43 16.66 -16.40
N ARG A 111 7.84 15.61 -15.70
CA ARG A 111 8.86 15.68 -14.65
C ARG A 111 9.83 14.51 -14.73
N ARG A 112 11.09 14.84 -14.45
CA ARG A 112 12.18 13.87 -14.36
C ARG A 112 12.98 14.11 -13.08
N HIS A 113 13.10 13.08 -12.25
CA HIS A 113 13.85 13.09 -11.00
C HIS A 113 14.98 12.06 -11.07
N LYS A 114 16.14 12.44 -10.54
CA LYS A 114 17.26 11.52 -10.36
C LYS A 114 17.40 11.20 -8.88
N LEU A 115 17.25 9.95 -8.54
CA LEU A 115 17.41 9.44 -7.18
C LEU A 115 18.78 8.80 -7.05
N LEU A 116 19.58 9.22 -6.06
CA LEU A 116 20.91 8.66 -5.81
C LEU A 116 20.80 7.49 -4.81
N CYS A 117 21.19 6.32 -5.22
CA CYS A 117 21.38 5.19 -4.32
C CYS A 117 22.65 5.45 -3.48
N LYS A 118 22.50 5.81 -2.19
CA LYS A 118 23.62 6.15 -1.31
C LYS A 118 24.26 4.91 -0.68
N ASP A 119 23.42 4.00 -0.19
CA ASP A 119 23.91 2.87 0.60
C ASP A 119 22.87 1.74 0.62
N ARG A 120 23.25 0.63 1.23
CA ARG A 120 22.37 -0.52 1.49
C ARG A 120 22.48 -0.94 2.95
N LYS A 121 21.34 -1.05 3.65
CA LYS A 121 21.27 -1.43 5.05
C LYS A 121 20.18 -2.46 5.28
N GLU A 122 20.51 -3.61 5.87
CA GLU A 122 19.54 -4.65 6.31
C GLU A 122 18.55 -5.09 5.22
N GLY A 123 19.02 -5.16 3.96
CA GLY A 123 18.15 -5.52 2.81
C GLY A 123 17.46 -4.36 2.12
N PHE A 124 17.43 -3.18 2.74
CA PHE A 124 16.89 -1.94 2.18
C PHE A 124 17.97 -1.10 1.52
N PHE A 125 17.56 -0.13 0.72
CA PHE A 125 18.43 0.88 0.13
C PHE A 125 18.17 2.24 0.78
N ILE A 126 19.24 2.97 1.04
CA ILE A 126 19.19 4.38 1.43
C ILE A 126 19.30 5.19 0.15
N VAL A 127 18.24 5.92 -0.19
CA VAL A 127 18.14 6.68 -1.43
C VAL A 127 17.93 8.15 -1.11
N ASP A 128 18.73 8.99 -1.76
CA ASP A 128 18.58 10.44 -1.74
C ASP A 128 17.76 10.89 -2.94
N PHE A 129 16.63 11.49 -2.67
CA PHE A 129 15.68 11.99 -3.65
C PHE A 129 16.03 13.39 -4.14
N GLN A 130 17.03 14.07 -3.51
CA GLN A 130 17.47 15.44 -3.78
C GLN A 130 16.40 16.50 -3.50
N GLU A 131 15.22 16.11 -3.11
CA GLU A 131 14.11 16.92 -2.61
C GLU A 131 13.27 16.08 -1.63
N ASP A 132 12.20 16.64 -1.09
CA ASP A 132 11.30 15.94 -0.18
C ASP A 132 10.70 14.68 -0.87
N PRO A 133 11.02 13.46 -0.38
CA PRO A 133 10.51 12.23 -0.96
C PRO A 133 8.99 12.19 -1.03
N LYS A 134 8.30 12.75 -0.03
CA LYS A 134 6.83 12.77 0.02
C LYS A 134 6.23 13.50 -1.18
N LYS A 135 6.88 14.60 -1.64
CA LYS A 135 6.44 15.33 -2.84
C LYS A 135 6.58 14.48 -4.09
N ILE A 136 7.70 13.77 -4.24
CA ILE A 136 7.93 12.88 -5.39
C ILE A 136 6.92 11.74 -5.40
N PHE A 137 6.71 11.07 -4.28
CA PHE A 137 5.74 9.98 -4.17
C PHE A 137 4.32 10.48 -4.44
N ASN A 138 3.91 11.62 -3.93
CA ASN A 138 2.58 12.19 -4.20
C ASN A 138 2.35 12.54 -5.67
N SER A 139 3.39 12.99 -6.38
CA SER A 139 3.28 13.43 -7.79
C SER A 139 3.46 12.30 -8.80
N LEU A 140 4.34 11.34 -8.53
CA LEU A 140 4.74 10.29 -9.47
C LEU A 140 4.43 8.88 -8.97
N GLY A 141 4.04 8.76 -7.70
CA GLY A 141 3.81 7.48 -7.05
C GLY A 141 2.52 6.82 -7.47
N ASN A 142 2.53 5.51 -7.33
CA ASN A 142 1.40 4.62 -7.58
C ASN A 142 0.94 3.98 -6.29
N THR A 143 -0.34 3.60 -6.25
CA THR A 143 -0.94 2.89 -5.11
C THR A 143 -0.16 1.63 -4.78
N PRO A 144 0.20 1.41 -3.51
CA PRO A 144 1.00 0.26 -3.09
C PRO A 144 0.14 -1.01 -2.93
N LEU A 145 -0.51 -1.45 -4.00
CA LEU A 145 -1.32 -2.68 -3.94
C LEU A 145 -0.49 -3.86 -3.42
N PRO A 146 -1.06 -4.72 -2.58
CA PRO A 146 -0.39 -5.91 -2.09
C PRO A 146 0.07 -6.84 -3.23
N PRO A 147 1.18 -7.59 -3.05
CA PRO A 147 1.78 -8.38 -4.12
C PRO A 147 0.91 -9.56 -4.60
N TYR A 148 -0.09 -9.97 -3.84
CA TYR A 148 -1.03 -11.01 -4.27
C TYR A 148 -2.08 -10.49 -5.26
N ILE A 149 -2.23 -9.18 -5.44
CA ILE A 149 -3.06 -8.59 -6.50
C ILE A 149 -2.22 -8.50 -7.77
N LYS A 150 -2.39 -9.49 -8.65
CA LYS A 150 -1.56 -9.69 -9.85
C LYS A 150 -2.09 -8.94 -11.09
N ARG A 151 -2.57 -7.71 -10.95
CA ARG A 151 -2.98 -6.87 -12.08
C ARG A 151 -2.24 -5.54 -12.11
N LYS A 152 -2.37 -4.82 -13.20
CA LYS A 152 -1.85 -3.44 -13.27
C LYS A 152 -2.64 -2.53 -12.32
N ILE A 153 -1.93 -1.54 -11.79
CA ILE A 153 -2.52 -0.49 -10.97
C ILE A 153 -3.37 0.40 -11.87
N GLU A 154 -4.57 0.73 -11.42
CA GLU A 154 -5.53 1.59 -12.11
C GLU A 154 -5.75 2.89 -11.33
N ILE A 155 -6.28 3.92 -11.98
CA ILE A 155 -6.53 5.23 -11.35
C ILE A 155 -7.50 5.08 -10.17
N GLU A 156 -8.49 4.21 -10.31
CA GLU A 156 -9.49 3.93 -9.28
C GLU A 156 -8.89 3.35 -8.00
N ASP A 157 -7.77 2.62 -8.10
CA ASP A 157 -7.08 2.06 -6.93
C ASP A 157 -6.65 3.15 -5.94
N ARG A 158 -6.32 4.34 -6.42
CA ARG A 158 -5.91 5.46 -5.56
C ARG A 158 -7.03 5.85 -4.59
N HIS A 159 -8.28 5.76 -5.01
CA HIS A 159 -9.45 6.05 -4.19
C HIS A 159 -9.92 4.83 -3.39
N ARG A 160 -9.85 3.64 -4.02
CA ARG A 160 -10.34 2.42 -3.39
C ARG A 160 -9.43 1.89 -2.30
N TYR A 161 -8.13 2.19 -2.35
CA TYR A 161 -7.12 1.79 -1.35
C TYR A 161 -6.94 2.83 -0.23
N GLN A 162 -7.93 3.70 -0.04
CA GLN A 162 -8.06 4.64 1.08
C GLN A 162 -9.34 4.37 1.84
N THR A 163 -9.33 4.58 3.17
CA THR A 163 -10.57 4.58 3.97
C THR A 163 -11.33 5.88 3.74
N VAL A 164 -12.66 5.85 3.92
CA VAL A 164 -13.51 7.05 3.77
C VAL A 164 -13.30 8.07 4.90
N TYR A 165 -12.65 7.65 5.98
CA TYR A 165 -12.32 8.46 7.15
C TYR A 165 -10.83 8.77 7.27
N GLU A 166 -10.05 8.63 6.17
CA GLU A 166 -8.65 9.01 6.17
C GLU A 166 -8.42 10.47 6.57
N ASN A 167 -7.38 10.72 7.34
CA ASN A 167 -6.90 12.07 7.61
C ASN A 167 -5.63 12.34 6.81
N LYS A 168 -5.71 13.26 5.85
CA LYS A 168 -4.60 13.58 4.93
C LYS A 168 -3.40 14.22 5.63
N ASP A 169 -3.58 14.79 6.82
CA ASP A 169 -2.48 15.31 7.63
C ASP A 169 -1.58 14.19 8.17
N TYR A 170 -2.12 12.98 8.30
CA TYR A 170 -1.42 11.76 8.72
C TYR A 170 -1.12 10.82 7.55
N GLN A 171 -0.54 11.36 6.47
CA GLN A 171 -0.12 10.58 5.31
C GLN A 171 1.27 9.98 5.55
N GLU A 172 1.35 8.90 6.30
CA GLU A 172 2.61 8.25 6.69
C GLU A 172 2.62 6.74 6.41
N SER A 173 1.49 6.16 6.09
CA SER A 173 1.38 4.72 5.85
C SER A 173 1.64 4.35 4.40
N VAL A 174 2.32 3.23 4.20
CA VAL A 174 2.53 2.59 2.89
C VAL A 174 1.58 1.41 2.66
N ALA A 175 0.67 1.15 3.61
CA ALA A 175 -0.34 0.10 3.53
C ALA A 175 -1.68 0.58 4.06
N ALA A 176 -2.77 0.22 3.39
CA ALA A 176 -4.11 0.54 3.87
C ALA A 176 -4.50 -0.32 5.09
N PRO A 177 -5.28 0.23 6.03
CA PRO A 177 -5.97 -0.55 7.05
C PRO A 177 -7.12 -1.32 6.37
N THR A 178 -6.82 -2.51 5.84
CA THR A 178 -7.68 -3.23 4.88
C THR A 178 -9.09 -3.52 5.41
N ALA A 179 -9.25 -3.81 6.70
CA ALA A 179 -10.57 -3.96 7.31
C ALA A 179 -11.41 -2.68 7.22
N GLY A 180 -10.78 -1.52 7.33
CA GLY A 180 -11.42 -0.21 7.22
C GLY A 180 -11.92 0.13 5.81
N LEU A 181 -11.39 -0.52 4.77
CA LEU A 181 -11.79 -0.29 3.38
C LEU A 181 -13.24 -0.72 3.07
N HIS A 182 -13.85 -1.51 3.96
CA HIS A 182 -15.22 -1.98 3.81
C HIS A 182 -16.27 -0.97 4.32
N PHE A 183 -15.87 0.04 5.09
CA PHE A 183 -16.77 1.10 5.52
C PHE A 183 -17.02 2.11 4.39
N ASP A 184 -18.24 2.62 4.33
CA ASP A 184 -18.61 3.84 3.62
C ASP A 184 -19.16 4.88 4.61
N ASN A 185 -19.42 6.10 4.13
CA ASN A 185 -19.91 7.20 4.98
C ASN A 185 -21.33 6.96 5.52
N LEU A 186 -22.11 6.09 4.88
CA LEU A 186 -23.47 5.80 5.31
C LEU A 186 -23.49 4.81 6.49
N LEU A 187 -22.55 3.85 6.46
CA LEU A 187 -22.45 2.84 7.52
C LEU A 187 -21.80 3.39 8.80
N LEU A 188 -20.91 4.42 8.68
CA LEU A 188 -20.30 5.12 9.82
C LEU A 188 -21.29 6.07 10.50
#